data_d8be1e9e5340ae7f4e4db0d1cef486dc
#
_entry.id   d8be1e9e5340ae7f4e4db0d1cef486dc
#
_cell.length_a   1.000
_cell.length_b   1.000
_cell.length_c   1.000
_cell.angle_alpha   90.00
_cell.angle_beta   90.00
_cell.angle_gamma   90.00
#
_symmetry.space_group_name_H-M   'P 1'
#
loop_
_entity.id
_entity.type
_entity.pdbx_description
1 polymer ?
#
loop_
_entity_poly.entity_id
_entity_poly.type
_entity_poly.pdbx_seq_one_letter_code
_entity_poly.pdbx_strand_id
1 'polypeptide(L)'
;MDYFVVGAGITGSVIARHLADKDKNNKVFIIEKRSHIGGNMFDYVDQHGIRVHKYGPHTFHTNSFKVFCYVNLFSEWIHYKSWCMAVINNKFTPCPFNYQTIDDFYSFKDSESLKKNIELMFPKKRKETIIDLLRS
;
A
#
# COMPACT_ATOMS: atom_id res chain seq x y z
N MET A 1 -7.50 25.15 -21.90
CA MET A 1 -8.13 23.91 -22.43
C MET A 1 -8.99 23.31 -21.32
N ASP A 2 -10.14 22.70 -21.68
CA ASP A 2 -11.05 22.11 -20.70
C ASP A 2 -10.86 20.59 -20.70
N TYR A 3 -10.69 20.01 -19.50
CA TYR A 3 -10.49 18.58 -19.30
C TYR A 3 -11.57 18.01 -18.38
N PHE A 4 -12.05 16.83 -18.71
CA PHE A 4 -12.99 16.08 -17.88
C PHE A 4 -12.32 14.79 -17.42
N VAL A 5 -12.21 14.62 -16.11
CA VAL A 5 -11.66 13.41 -15.48
C VAL A 5 -12.79 12.64 -14.81
N VAL A 6 -13.00 11.41 -15.22
CA VAL A 6 -14.06 10.56 -14.67
C VAL A 6 -13.50 9.70 -13.55
N GLY A 7 -14.04 9.91 -12.34
CA GLY A 7 -13.63 9.26 -11.11
C GLY A 7 -12.66 10.09 -10.26
N ALA A 8 -13.02 10.32 -8.99
CA ALA A 8 -12.23 11.05 -8.00
C ALA A 8 -11.48 10.11 -7.04
N GLY A 9 -11.07 8.94 -7.52
CA GLY A 9 -10.12 8.07 -6.81
C GLY A 9 -8.68 8.59 -6.97
N ILE A 10 -7.70 7.90 -6.39
CA ILE A 10 -6.28 8.33 -6.40
C ILE A 10 -5.78 8.62 -7.82
N THR A 11 -6.08 7.76 -8.79
CA THR A 11 -5.65 7.93 -10.18
C THR A 11 -6.23 9.19 -10.81
N GLY A 12 -7.55 9.38 -10.70
CA GLY A 12 -8.21 10.56 -11.25
C GLY A 12 -7.74 11.86 -10.60
N SER A 13 -7.55 11.85 -9.28
CA SER A 13 -7.04 13.01 -8.54
C SER A 13 -5.60 13.38 -8.96
N VAL A 14 -4.72 12.40 -9.14
CA VAL A 14 -3.34 12.64 -9.60
C VAL A 14 -3.32 13.20 -11.02
N ILE A 15 -4.12 12.62 -11.93
CA ILE A 15 -4.23 13.10 -13.32
C ILE A 15 -4.77 14.53 -13.35
N ALA A 16 -5.87 14.79 -12.61
CA ALA A 16 -6.48 16.11 -12.55
C ALA A 16 -5.50 17.17 -12.03
N ARG A 17 -4.77 16.85 -10.95
CA ARG A 17 -3.75 17.70 -10.39
C ARG A 17 -2.65 18.00 -11.40
N HIS A 18 -2.14 16.97 -12.07
CA HIS A 18 -1.09 17.13 -13.09
C HIS A 18 -1.54 18.02 -14.27
N LEU A 19 -2.77 17.86 -14.73
CA LEU A 19 -3.34 18.69 -15.80
C LEU A 19 -3.50 20.14 -15.36
N ALA A 20 -3.92 20.40 -14.13
CA ALA A 20 -4.05 21.73 -13.59
C ALA A 20 -2.69 22.43 -13.41
N ASP A 21 -1.69 21.69 -12.92
CA ASP A 21 -0.34 22.24 -12.72
C ASP A 21 0.41 22.51 -14.03
N LYS A 22 0.07 21.81 -15.12
CA LYS A 22 0.71 21.95 -16.42
C LYS A 22 0.52 23.33 -17.05
N ASP A 23 -0.65 23.91 -16.90
CA ASP A 23 -0.99 25.24 -17.41
C ASP A 23 -2.12 25.85 -16.55
N LYS A 24 -1.88 27.04 -16.01
CA LYS A 24 -2.84 27.81 -15.18
C LYS A 24 -4.15 28.13 -15.90
N ASN A 25 -4.17 28.11 -17.23
CA ASN A 25 -5.38 28.33 -18.03
C ASN A 25 -6.21 27.05 -18.24
N ASN A 26 -5.71 25.91 -17.80
CA ASN A 26 -6.48 24.67 -17.87
C ASN A 26 -7.61 24.69 -16.85
N LYS A 27 -8.81 24.32 -17.31
CA LYS A 27 -9.94 24.02 -16.44
C LYS A 27 -10.09 22.52 -16.37
N VAL A 28 -10.04 21.97 -15.16
CA VAL A 28 -10.14 20.53 -14.94
C VAL A 28 -11.36 20.23 -14.10
N PHE A 29 -12.28 19.47 -14.66
CA PHE A 29 -13.52 19.04 -14.02
C PHE A 29 -13.41 17.57 -13.65
N ILE A 30 -13.69 17.22 -12.40
CA ILE A 30 -13.72 15.84 -11.94
C ILE A 30 -15.19 15.43 -11.75
N ILE A 31 -15.58 14.32 -12.37
CA ILE A 31 -16.92 13.75 -12.25
C ILE A 31 -16.81 12.47 -11.43
N GLU A 32 -17.52 12.41 -10.31
CA GLU A 32 -17.50 11.26 -9.40
C GLU A 32 -18.92 10.70 -9.25
N LYS A 33 -19.04 9.37 -9.35
CA LYS A 33 -20.31 8.64 -9.20
C LYS A 33 -20.75 8.55 -7.73
N ARG A 34 -19.80 8.44 -6.80
CA ARG A 34 -20.08 8.31 -5.37
C ARG A 34 -20.34 9.68 -4.74
N SER A 35 -21.00 9.68 -3.59
CA SER A 35 -21.22 10.89 -2.80
C SER A 35 -19.98 11.42 -2.06
N HIS A 36 -18.82 10.83 -2.32
CA HIS A 36 -17.53 11.18 -1.70
C HIS A 36 -16.39 11.05 -2.71
N ILE A 37 -15.30 11.78 -2.49
CA ILE A 37 -14.03 11.64 -3.20
C ILE A 37 -13.14 10.57 -2.54
N GLY A 38 -11.95 10.29 -3.10
CA GLY A 38 -10.98 9.33 -2.56
C GLY A 38 -11.13 7.91 -3.11
N GLY A 39 -12.26 7.60 -3.75
CA GLY A 39 -12.48 6.26 -4.33
C GLY A 39 -12.45 5.18 -3.24
N ASN A 40 -11.67 4.12 -3.47
CA ASN A 40 -11.52 3.04 -2.48
C ASN A 40 -10.62 3.41 -1.29
N MET A 41 -9.88 4.51 -1.38
CA MET A 41 -9.07 5.03 -0.26
C MET A 41 -9.88 5.89 0.71
N PHE A 42 -11.18 6.05 0.47
CA PHE A 42 -12.03 6.89 1.31
C PHE A 42 -12.13 6.33 2.72
N ASP A 43 -11.85 7.19 3.68
CA ASP A 43 -12.07 6.94 5.11
C ASP A 43 -13.00 8.01 5.70
N TYR A 44 -13.53 7.74 6.86
CA TYR A 44 -14.37 8.68 7.62
C TYR A 44 -14.18 8.42 9.12
N VAL A 45 -14.58 9.39 9.90
CA VAL A 45 -14.63 9.22 11.36
C VAL A 45 -16.05 8.80 11.74
N ASP A 46 -16.19 7.69 12.45
CA ASP A 46 -17.48 7.19 12.90
C ASP A 46 -18.03 7.96 14.11
N GLN A 47 -19.20 7.59 14.58
CA GLN A 47 -19.87 8.20 15.74
C GLN A 47 -19.10 8.08 17.07
N HIS A 48 -18.10 7.20 17.14
CA HIS A 48 -17.23 7.00 18.30
C HIS A 48 -15.88 7.71 18.17
N GLY A 49 -15.68 8.49 17.12
CA GLY A 49 -14.41 9.19 16.85
C GLY A 49 -13.34 8.30 16.24
N ILE A 50 -13.69 7.10 15.78
CA ILE A 50 -12.75 6.14 15.19
C ILE A 50 -12.68 6.34 13.68
N ARG A 51 -11.46 6.43 13.13
CA ARG A 51 -11.25 6.47 11.68
C ARG A 51 -11.44 5.10 11.06
N VAL A 52 -12.39 5.01 10.13
CA VAL A 52 -12.79 3.78 9.47
C VAL A 52 -12.49 3.85 7.98
N HIS A 53 -11.77 2.87 7.46
CA HIS A 53 -11.59 2.68 6.02
C HIS A 53 -12.81 1.99 5.43
N LYS A 54 -13.62 2.71 4.68
CA LYS A 54 -14.93 2.22 4.19
C LYS A 54 -14.83 0.99 3.29
N TYR A 55 -13.75 0.85 2.53
CA TYR A 55 -13.57 -0.20 1.53
C TYR A 55 -12.43 -1.17 1.88
N GLY A 56 -12.11 -1.29 3.15
CA GLY A 56 -11.04 -2.10 3.69
C GLY A 56 -9.76 -1.30 3.94
N PRO A 57 -8.84 -1.83 4.74
CA PRO A 57 -7.62 -1.13 5.11
C PRO A 57 -6.71 -0.93 3.89
N HIS A 58 -6.25 0.30 3.71
CA HIS A 58 -5.32 0.68 2.66
C HIS A 58 -4.08 1.29 3.29
N THR A 59 -2.95 0.64 3.12
CA THR A 59 -1.64 1.17 3.50
C THR A 59 -0.86 1.52 2.24
N PHE A 60 -0.27 2.72 2.22
CA PHE A 60 0.57 3.12 1.10
C PHE A 60 1.94 2.45 1.21
N HIS A 61 2.41 1.89 0.11
CA HIS A 61 3.77 1.39 -0.03
C HIS A 61 4.30 1.67 -1.44
N THR A 62 5.58 1.97 -1.55
CA THR A 62 6.25 2.19 -2.84
C THR A 62 7.75 1.92 -2.71
N ASN A 63 8.35 1.45 -3.80
CA ASN A 63 9.80 1.37 -3.98
C ASN A 63 10.32 2.54 -4.83
N SER A 64 9.46 3.45 -5.27
CA SER A 64 9.83 4.60 -6.07
C SER A 64 9.98 5.84 -5.20
N PHE A 65 11.21 6.35 -5.08
CA PHE A 65 11.48 7.59 -4.38
C PHE A 65 10.70 8.78 -4.96
N LYS A 66 10.57 8.84 -6.29
CA LYS A 66 9.78 9.88 -6.97
C LYS A 66 8.31 9.87 -6.52
N VAL A 67 7.70 8.68 -6.40
CA VAL A 67 6.32 8.54 -5.94
C VAL A 67 6.21 8.92 -4.47
N PHE A 68 7.15 8.49 -3.65
CA PHE A 68 7.21 8.86 -2.24
C PHE A 68 7.29 10.38 -2.05
N CYS A 69 8.20 11.07 -2.74
CA CYS A 69 8.28 12.53 -2.69
C CYS A 69 7.00 13.20 -3.15
N TYR A 70 6.38 12.69 -4.21
CA TYR A 70 5.13 13.26 -4.73
C TYR A 70 3.99 13.21 -3.72
N VAL A 71 3.76 12.06 -3.07
CA VAL A 71 2.66 11.92 -2.11
C VAL A 71 2.89 12.73 -0.82
N ASN A 72 4.15 12.96 -0.45
CA ASN A 72 4.51 13.82 0.69
C ASN A 72 4.17 15.31 0.47
N LEU A 73 3.90 15.74 -0.77
CA LEU A 73 3.43 17.09 -1.04
C LEU A 73 1.99 17.34 -0.53
N PHE A 74 1.24 16.28 -0.27
CA PHE A 74 -0.20 16.39 0.00
C PHE A 74 -0.58 15.96 1.42
N SER A 75 0.24 15.22 2.11
CA SER A 75 -0.08 14.70 3.44
C SER A 75 1.18 14.32 4.23
N GLU A 76 1.07 14.37 5.54
CA GLU A 76 2.03 13.73 6.44
C GLU A 76 1.71 12.25 6.54
N TRP A 77 2.74 11.41 6.51
CA TRP A 77 2.61 9.95 6.53
C TRP A 77 3.15 9.40 7.84
N ILE A 78 2.36 8.55 8.46
CA ILE A 78 2.75 7.84 9.67
C ILE A 78 3.34 6.48 9.26
N HIS A 79 4.53 6.16 9.76
CA HIS A 79 5.10 4.85 9.55
C HIS A 79 4.22 3.79 10.23
N TYR A 80 3.68 2.88 9.43
CA TYR A 80 2.80 1.83 9.91
C TYR A 80 3.27 0.47 9.41
N LYS A 81 3.41 -0.48 10.35
CA LYS A 81 3.68 -1.88 10.05
C LYS A 81 2.47 -2.72 10.44
N SER A 82 1.80 -3.24 9.43
CA SER A 82 0.66 -4.14 9.67
C SER A 82 1.15 -5.48 10.21
N TRP A 83 0.50 -5.94 11.27
CA TRP A 83 0.64 -7.28 11.81
C TRP A 83 -0.66 -8.02 11.59
N CYS A 84 -0.62 -9.09 10.82
CA CYS A 84 -1.78 -9.92 10.56
C CYS A 84 -1.42 -11.37 10.89
N MET A 85 -2.33 -12.06 11.56
CA MET A 85 -2.21 -13.46 11.90
C MET A 85 -3.35 -14.25 11.26
N ALA A 86 -3.04 -15.41 10.73
CA ALA A 86 -4.02 -16.39 10.29
C ALA A 86 -4.17 -17.47 11.34
N VAL A 87 -5.37 -18.04 11.45
CA VAL A 87 -5.64 -19.23 12.29
C VAL A 87 -5.90 -20.41 11.36
N ILE A 88 -5.04 -21.41 11.41
CA ILE A 88 -5.14 -22.62 10.59
C ILE A 88 -5.01 -23.82 11.51
N ASN A 89 -6.00 -24.70 11.54
CA ASN A 89 -6.02 -25.88 12.43
C ASN A 89 -5.76 -25.51 13.91
N ASN A 90 -6.40 -24.45 14.40
CA ASN A 90 -6.23 -23.89 15.73
C ASN A 90 -4.81 -23.41 16.09
N LYS A 91 -3.94 -23.22 15.10
CA LYS A 91 -2.62 -22.60 15.27
C LYS A 91 -2.59 -21.22 14.67
N PHE A 92 -1.98 -20.28 15.38
CA PHE A 92 -1.72 -18.94 14.88
C PHE A 92 -0.42 -18.95 14.05
N THR A 93 -0.45 -18.29 12.89
CA THR A 93 0.73 -18.12 12.05
C THR A 93 0.71 -16.74 11.40
N PRO A 94 1.88 -16.14 11.08
CA PRO A 94 1.92 -14.84 10.41
C PRO A 94 1.21 -14.84 9.05
N CYS A 95 0.57 -13.71 8.72
CA CYS A 95 0.01 -13.45 7.40
C CYS A 95 0.57 -12.11 6.87
N PRO A 96 1.18 -12.05 5.68
CA PRO A 96 1.43 -13.16 4.74
C PRO A 96 2.37 -14.22 5.31
N PHE A 97 2.23 -15.45 4.79
CA PHE A 97 3.05 -16.58 5.20
C PHE A 97 4.54 -16.31 4.97
N ASN A 98 5.36 -16.75 5.92
CA ASN A 98 6.80 -16.57 5.91
C ASN A 98 7.50 -17.79 6.56
N TYR A 99 8.79 -17.69 6.86
CA TYR A 99 9.55 -18.80 7.46
C TYR A 99 9.00 -19.23 8.82
N GLN A 100 8.43 -18.32 9.61
CA GLN A 100 7.76 -18.69 10.85
C GLN A 100 6.58 -19.62 10.61
N THR A 101 5.82 -19.43 9.51
CA THR A 101 4.73 -20.34 9.13
C THR A 101 5.21 -21.77 8.92
N ILE A 102 6.42 -21.93 8.35
CA ILE A 102 7.02 -23.26 8.19
C ILE A 102 7.32 -23.88 9.56
N ASP A 103 7.87 -23.10 10.48
CA ASP A 103 8.15 -23.55 11.85
C ASP A 103 6.88 -23.91 12.63
N ASP A 104 5.77 -23.19 12.39
CA ASP A 104 4.51 -23.41 13.08
C ASP A 104 3.85 -24.76 12.68
N PHE A 105 4.12 -25.26 11.48
CA PHE A 105 3.40 -26.40 10.91
C PHE A 105 4.25 -27.65 10.67
N TYR A 106 5.56 -27.54 10.63
CA TYR A 106 6.46 -28.67 10.35
C TYR A 106 7.35 -29.01 11.57
N SER A 107 7.88 -30.22 11.60
CA SER A 107 8.90 -30.59 12.58
C SER A 107 10.17 -29.75 12.36
N PHE A 108 11.00 -29.56 13.40
CA PHE A 108 12.24 -28.78 13.27
C PHE A 108 13.11 -29.25 12.10
N LYS A 109 13.29 -30.57 11.93
CA LYS A 109 14.10 -31.13 10.86
C LYS A 109 13.52 -30.86 9.46
N ASP A 110 12.20 -31.00 9.31
CA ASP A 110 11.53 -30.76 8.04
C ASP A 110 11.47 -29.27 7.71
N SER A 111 11.25 -28.43 8.70
CA SER A 111 11.28 -26.97 8.60
C SER A 111 12.62 -26.47 8.07
N GLU A 112 13.72 -26.86 8.66
CA GLU A 112 15.07 -26.47 8.23
C GLU A 112 15.38 -26.94 6.82
N SER A 113 15.01 -28.18 6.49
CA SER A 113 15.18 -28.73 5.12
C SER A 113 14.37 -27.93 4.09
N LEU A 114 13.11 -27.62 4.40
CA LEU A 114 12.22 -26.88 3.51
C LEU A 114 12.69 -25.44 3.31
N LYS A 115 13.09 -24.74 4.36
CA LYS A 115 13.66 -23.37 4.28
C LYS A 115 14.88 -23.33 3.39
N LYS A 116 15.81 -24.28 3.58
CA LYS A 116 17.03 -24.39 2.77
C LYS A 116 16.71 -24.62 1.29
N ASN A 117 15.75 -25.48 0.98
CA ASN A 117 15.32 -25.72 -0.38
C ASN A 117 14.70 -24.47 -1.01
N ILE A 118 13.87 -23.73 -0.27
CA ILE A 118 13.28 -22.48 -0.72
C ILE A 118 14.37 -21.43 -1.04
N GLU A 119 15.38 -21.30 -0.18
CA GLU A 119 16.48 -20.37 -0.41
C GLU A 119 17.35 -20.72 -1.62
N LEU A 120 17.52 -22.01 -1.90
CA LEU A 120 18.22 -22.48 -3.10
C LEU A 120 17.41 -22.22 -4.38
N MET A 121 16.10 -22.44 -4.32
CA MET A 121 15.21 -22.24 -5.48
C MET A 121 14.95 -20.74 -5.74
N PHE A 122 14.92 -19.92 -4.70
CA PHE A 122 14.60 -18.49 -4.75
C PHE A 122 15.66 -17.67 -4.01
N PRO A 123 16.88 -17.54 -4.55
CA PRO A 123 17.94 -16.78 -3.91
C PRO A 123 17.51 -15.33 -3.70
N LYS A 124 17.75 -14.79 -2.51
CA LYS A 124 17.38 -13.42 -2.14
C LYS A 124 18.06 -12.44 -3.10
N LYS A 125 17.27 -11.76 -3.92
CA LYS A 125 17.73 -10.54 -4.58
C LYS A 125 17.79 -9.43 -3.52
N ARG A 126 18.91 -8.71 -3.46
CA ARG A 126 19.02 -7.52 -2.61
C ARG A 126 17.92 -6.54 -3.02
N LYS A 127 16.99 -6.26 -2.12
CA LYS A 127 15.99 -5.20 -2.33
C LYS A 127 16.67 -3.89 -1.92
N GLU A 128 16.81 -2.98 -2.86
CA GLU A 128 17.14 -1.61 -2.54
C GLU A 128 15.98 -1.01 -1.73
N THR A 129 16.30 -0.52 -0.55
CA THR A 129 15.32 0.20 0.28
C THR A 129 15.28 1.66 -0.15
N ILE A 130 14.22 2.38 0.23
CA ILE A 130 14.16 3.84 0.02
C ILE A 130 15.37 4.53 0.68
N ILE A 131 15.86 4.00 1.80
CA ILE A 131 17.06 4.50 2.48
C ILE A 131 18.32 4.31 1.63
N ASP A 132 18.45 3.19 0.92
CA ASP A 132 19.58 2.95 0.02
C ASP A 132 19.54 3.91 -1.16
N LEU A 133 18.34 4.18 -1.70
CA LEU A 133 18.12 5.16 -2.77
C LEU A 133 18.38 6.61 -2.34
N LEU A 134 18.17 6.94 -1.07
CA LEU A 134 18.47 8.26 -0.51
C LEU A 134 19.97 8.50 -0.28
N ARG A 135 20.78 7.45 -0.23
CA ARG A 135 22.23 7.50 0.00
C ARG A 135 23.07 7.42 -1.29
N SER A 136 22.44 7.14 -2.44
CA SER A 136 23.06 7.13 -3.77
C SER A 136 22.93 8.49 -4.45
#